data_584864bbb3c6ae58e0f6ebc6194d8b1c
#
_entry.id   584864bbb3c6ae58e0f6ebc6194d8b1c
#
_cell.length_a   1.000
_cell.length_b   1.000
_cell.length_c   1.000
_cell.angle_alpha   90.00
_cell.angle_beta   90.00
_cell.angle_gamma   90.00
#
_symmetry.space_group_name_H-M   'P 1'
#
loop_
_entity.id
_entity.type
_entity.pdbx_description
1 polymer ?
#
loop_
_entity_poly.entity_id
_entity_poly.type
_entity_poly.pdbx_seq_one_letter_code
_entity_poly.pdbx_strand_id
1 'polypeptide(L)'
;MSEVLRPEAVPGFLEPLLRGVAEAGSGEFSSHRVAPPPGTTRRSAVLMLFGEGPEVLLVERAATLRNHAGQVAFPGGRIDPVDTGPVGAALREAQEETGLRPAGVVPLALLPDMFIPPSGFLVSPVLAHWAEPSPVRAVDPAETAAVLRVPVADLADPDNRIMTRHPSGHIAPAFLVAGVLVWGFTGALLSGLLDRAGWTVPWDETRVMDLGAAWAAARSDTGREAAGS
;
A
#
# COMPACT_ATOMS: atom_id res chain seq x y z
N MET A 1 13.15 -13.99 2.37
CA MET A 1 12.24 -14.46 3.41
C MET A 1 11.81 -13.25 4.20
N SER A 2 10.55 -13.19 4.64
CA SER A 2 10.09 -12.14 5.56
C SER A 2 10.75 -12.34 6.93
N GLU A 3 11.07 -11.23 7.59
CA GLU A 3 11.58 -11.23 8.96
C GLU A 3 10.47 -10.76 9.90
N VAL A 4 10.10 -11.61 10.86
CA VAL A 4 9.15 -11.25 11.92
C VAL A 4 9.89 -10.52 13.03
N LEU A 5 9.46 -9.29 13.33
CA LEU A 5 10.15 -8.39 14.26
C LEU A 5 9.65 -8.49 15.70
N ARG A 6 8.32 -8.57 15.87
CA ARG A 6 7.66 -8.60 17.20
C ARG A 6 6.46 -9.55 17.20
N PRO A 7 6.67 -10.84 17.25
CA PRO A 7 5.57 -11.83 17.21
C PRO A 7 4.61 -11.72 18.42
N GLU A 8 5.11 -11.27 19.57
CA GLU A 8 4.34 -11.09 20.81
C GLU A 8 3.38 -9.88 20.79
N ALA A 9 3.57 -8.96 19.87
CA ALA A 9 2.78 -7.74 19.77
C ALA A 9 1.72 -7.78 18.67
N VAL A 10 1.45 -8.95 18.11
CA VAL A 10 0.50 -9.14 17.00
C VAL A 10 -0.92 -9.19 17.54
N PRO A 11 -1.81 -8.28 17.16
CA PRO A 11 -3.23 -8.37 17.51
C PRO A 11 -3.89 -9.51 16.72
N GLY A 12 -4.90 -10.16 17.32
CA GLY A 12 -5.52 -11.36 16.77
C GLY A 12 -6.02 -11.22 15.32
N PHE A 13 -6.49 -10.04 14.93
CA PHE A 13 -6.96 -9.80 13.55
C PHE A 13 -5.81 -9.79 12.51
N LEU A 14 -4.56 -9.53 12.92
CA LEU A 14 -3.38 -9.56 12.04
C LEU A 14 -2.62 -10.89 12.08
N GLU A 15 -2.95 -11.81 12.99
CA GLU A 15 -2.30 -13.12 13.04
C GLU A 15 -2.35 -13.89 11.72
N PRO A 16 -3.52 -13.97 11.01
CA PRO A 16 -3.58 -14.64 9.71
C PRO A 16 -2.65 -14.00 8.68
N LEU A 17 -2.62 -12.66 8.64
CA LEU A 17 -1.75 -11.91 7.74
C LEU A 17 -0.28 -12.17 8.03
N LEU A 18 0.14 -12.09 9.30
CA LEU A 18 1.54 -12.31 9.67
C LEU A 18 1.98 -13.75 9.37
N ARG A 19 1.12 -14.74 9.62
CA ARG A 19 1.37 -16.14 9.27
C ARG A 19 1.56 -16.29 7.77
N GLY A 20 0.64 -15.79 6.95
CA GLY A 20 0.72 -15.85 5.50
C GLY A 20 1.94 -15.13 4.93
N VAL A 21 2.37 -14.02 5.57
CA VAL A 21 3.59 -13.29 5.22
C VAL A 21 4.84 -14.09 5.60
N ALA A 22 4.87 -14.76 6.76
CA ALA A 22 6.00 -15.56 7.21
C ALA A 22 6.20 -16.83 6.36
N GLU A 23 5.11 -17.46 5.95
CA GLU A 23 5.11 -18.66 5.09
C GLU A 23 5.48 -18.34 3.64
N ALA A 24 5.24 -17.11 3.22
CA ALA A 24 5.52 -16.67 1.87
C ALA A 24 7.02 -16.64 1.57
N GLY A 25 7.42 -17.34 0.54
CA GLY A 25 8.73 -17.16 -0.07
C GLY A 25 8.86 -15.75 -0.67
N SER A 26 10.09 -15.29 -0.84
CA SER A 26 10.39 -13.96 -1.42
C SER A 26 9.83 -13.73 -2.84
N GLY A 27 9.13 -14.70 -3.44
CA GLY A 27 8.57 -14.70 -4.80
C GLY A 27 7.10 -14.45 -4.93
N GLU A 28 6.37 -14.44 -3.83
CA GLU A 28 4.93 -14.61 -3.88
C GLU A 28 4.11 -13.31 -3.66
N PHE A 29 4.77 -12.19 -3.32
CA PHE A 29 4.10 -10.88 -3.14
C PHE A 29 3.95 -10.07 -4.44
N SER A 30 4.56 -10.51 -5.52
CA SER A 30 4.43 -9.86 -6.83
C SER A 30 4.45 -10.92 -7.92
N SER A 31 3.44 -10.93 -8.76
CA SER A 31 3.36 -11.75 -9.97
C SER A 31 4.50 -11.45 -10.96
N HIS A 32 5.27 -10.39 -10.73
CA HIS A 32 6.38 -9.95 -11.59
C HIS A 32 7.65 -9.74 -10.76
N ARG A 33 8.42 -10.81 -10.58
CA ARG A 33 9.79 -10.71 -10.09
C ARG A 33 10.72 -10.24 -11.21
N VAL A 34 11.03 -8.97 -11.19
CA VAL A 34 12.17 -8.47 -11.93
C VAL A 34 13.34 -8.37 -10.95
N ALA A 35 14.40 -9.12 -11.21
CA ALA A 35 15.62 -8.97 -10.42
C ALA A 35 16.17 -7.56 -10.61
N PRO A 36 16.62 -6.89 -9.51
CA PRO A 36 17.25 -5.59 -9.65
C PRO A 36 18.52 -5.71 -10.51
N PRO A 37 18.78 -4.73 -11.40
CA PRO A 37 20.05 -4.66 -12.12
C PRO A 37 21.24 -4.64 -11.15
N PRO A 38 22.39 -5.21 -11.52
CA PRO A 38 23.60 -5.09 -10.72
C PRO A 38 23.91 -3.62 -10.41
N GLY A 39 24.23 -3.31 -9.15
CA GLY A 39 24.52 -1.95 -8.72
C GLY A 39 23.27 -1.08 -8.43
N THR A 40 22.08 -1.65 -8.34
CA THR A 40 20.89 -0.91 -7.87
C THR A 40 21.14 -0.36 -6.46
N THR A 41 21.23 0.97 -6.35
CA THR A 41 21.51 1.69 -5.09
C THR A 41 20.32 2.47 -4.56
N ARG A 42 19.26 2.66 -5.38
CA ARG A 42 18.08 3.43 -4.98
C ARG A 42 17.18 2.55 -4.10
N ARG A 43 17.23 2.78 -2.80
CA ARG A 43 16.44 2.06 -1.82
C ARG A 43 15.35 2.95 -1.24
N SER A 44 14.19 2.35 -1.01
CA SER A 44 13.05 3.00 -0.35
C SER A 44 12.38 2.02 0.60
N ALA A 45 11.57 2.55 1.51
CA ALA A 45 10.73 1.75 2.38
C ALA A 45 9.30 2.30 2.36
N VAL A 46 8.32 1.41 2.52
CA VAL A 46 6.90 1.78 2.62
C VAL A 46 6.30 1.17 3.89
N LEU A 47 5.39 1.90 4.54
CA LEU A 47 4.71 1.47 5.75
C LEU A 47 3.33 0.91 5.42
N MET A 48 3.16 -0.40 5.54
CA MET A 48 1.86 -1.07 5.47
C MET A 48 1.26 -1.09 6.88
N LEU A 49 0.60 0.02 7.26
CA LEU A 49 0.07 0.24 8.59
C LEU A 49 -1.39 -0.17 8.68
N PHE A 50 -1.67 -1.15 9.54
CA PHE A 50 -3.02 -1.62 9.82
C PHE A 50 -3.48 -1.18 11.20
N GLY A 51 -4.62 -0.50 11.25
CA GLY A 51 -5.33 -0.13 12.47
C GLY A 51 -6.42 -1.12 12.86
N GLU A 52 -7.01 -0.93 14.04
CA GLU A 52 -8.17 -1.69 14.46
C GLU A 52 -9.41 -1.34 13.63
N GLY A 53 -10.27 -2.33 13.45
CA GLY A 53 -11.48 -2.17 12.70
C GLY A 53 -11.56 -2.80 11.31
N PRO A 54 -10.68 -3.74 10.86
CA PRO A 54 -9.32 -3.47 10.41
C PRO A 54 -9.31 -2.53 9.20
N GLU A 55 -8.39 -1.60 9.20
CA GLU A 55 -8.20 -0.60 8.13
C GLU A 55 -6.73 -0.44 7.78
N VAL A 56 -6.43 0.07 6.59
CA VAL A 56 -5.07 0.36 6.14
C VAL A 56 -4.89 1.85 5.86
N LEU A 57 -3.73 2.40 6.26
CA LEU A 57 -3.35 3.78 5.99
C LEU A 57 -2.71 3.89 4.60
N LEU A 58 -3.26 4.77 3.76
CA LEU A 58 -2.76 5.10 2.44
C LEU A 58 -2.64 6.62 2.28
N VAL A 59 -1.86 7.06 1.31
CA VAL A 59 -1.73 8.47 0.92
C VAL A 59 -2.06 8.63 -0.55
N GLU A 60 -2.78 9.69 -0.91
CA GLU A 60 -2.93 10.12 -2.29
C GLU A 60 -1.87 11.19 -2.58
N ARG A 61 -1.04 10.97 -3.57
CA ARG A 61 0.01 11.90 -3.98
C ARG A 61 -0.56 13.11 -4.69
N ALA A 62 0.02 14.28 -4.48
CA ALA A 62 -0.45 15.50 -5.10
C ALA A 62 -0.43 15.40 -6.64
N ALA A 63 -1.49 15.90 -7.29
CA ALA A 63 -1.64 15.85 -8.73
C ALA A 63 -0.62 16.75 -9.49
N THR A 64 0.05 17.65 -8.77
CA THR A 64 1.08 18.55 -9.28
C THR A 64 2.47 17.93 -9.38
N LEU A 65 2.67 16.74 -8.80
CA LEU A 65 3.95 16.05 -8.82
C LEU A 65 4.34 15.61 -10.24
N ARG A 66 5.65 15.62 -10.54
CA ARG A 66 6.18 15.18 -11.85
C ARG A 66 6.05 13.66 -12.03
N ASN A 67 6.14 12.90 -10.95
CA ASN A 67 6.09 11.44 -10.96
C ASN A 67 4.99 10.96 -10.03
N HIS A 68 4.25 9.95 -10.48
CA HIS A 68 3.20 9.30 -9.68
C HIS A 68 2.10 10.27 -9.20
N ALA A 69 1.82 11.33 -9.97
CA ALA A 69 0.79 12.33 -9.67
C ALA A 69 -0.59 11.69 -9.47
N GLY A 70 -1.25 11.99 -8.36
CA GLY A 70 -2.58 11.49 -8.00
C GLY A 70 -2.63 9.97 -7.71
N GLN A 71 -1.50 9.28 -7.65
CA GLN A 71 -1.50 7.85 -7.32
C GLN A 71 -1.66 7.64 -5.82
N VAL A 72 -2.39 6.57 -5.47
CA VAL A 72 -2.51 6.13 -4.08
C VAL A 72 -1.40 5.14 -3.75
N ALA A 73 -0.74 5.36 -2.62
CA ALA A 73 0.40 4.58 -2.17
C ALA A 73 0.34 4.33 -0.66
N PHE A 74 1.09 3.35 -0.18
CA PHE A 74 1.47 3.30 1.22
C PHE A 74 2.36 4.52 1.53
N PRO A 75 2.26 5.12 2.72
CA PRO A 75 3.23 6.12 3.16
C PRO A 75 4.65 5.56 3.06
N GLY A 76 5.57 6.38 2.56
CA GLY A 76 6.95 5.91 2.42
C GLY A 76 7.77 6.68 1.40
N GLY A 77 9.07 6.45 1.45
CA GLY A 77 10.01 7.15 0.60
C GLY A 77 11.42 6.57 0.65
N ARG A 78 12.40 7.41 0.40
CA ARG A 78 13.79 7.00 0.29
C ARG A 78 14.37 6.62 1.65
N ILE A 79 15.21 5.59 1.69
CA ILE A 79 16.02 5.30 2.87
C ILE A 79 17.22 6.24 2.85
N ASP A 80 17.31 7.12 3.84
CA ASP A 80 18.40 8.06 4.00
C ASP A 80 19.53 7.49 4.91
N PRO A 81 20.76 8.00 4.78
CA PRO A 81 21.89 7.52 5.61
C PRO A 81 21.67 7.67 7.12
N VAL A 82 20.78 8.57 7.54
CA VAL A 82 20.46 8.79 8.97
C VAL A 82 19.42 7.82 9.51
N ASP A 83 18.69 7.11 8.63
CA ASP A 83 17.68 6.15 9.04
C ASP A 83 18.30 4.89 9.65
N THR A 84 17.63 4.34 10.64
CA THR A 84 17.99 3.04 11.24
C THR A 84 17.52 1.86 10.40
N GLY A 85 17.72 1.94 9.07
CA GLY A 85 17.26 0.95 8.10
C GLY A 85 15.83 1.16 7.60
N PRO A 86 15.25 0.15 6.93
CA PRO A 86 13.94 0.29 6.27
C PRO A 86 12.80 0.66 7.23
N VAL A 87 12.81 0.12 8.45
CA VAL A 87 11.77 0.41 9.46
C VAL A 87 11.83 1.87 9.87
N GLY A 88 13.03 2.40 10.17
CA GLY A 88 13.22 3.81 10.52
C GLY A 88 12.77 4.74 9.42
N ALA A 89 13.16 4.45 8.17
CA ALA A 89 12.75 5.22 6.99
C ALA A 89 11.23 5.23 6.81
N ALA A 90 10.58 4.06 6.86
CA ALA A 90 9.13 3.95 6.68
C ALA A 90 8.35 4.75 7.74
N LEU A 91 8.81 4.73 9.00
CA LEU A 91 8.17 5.48 10.09
C LEU A 91 8.40 6.99 9.94
N ARG A 92 9.62 7.44 9.57
CA ARG A 92 9.93 8.85 9.34
C ARG A 92 9.08 9.42 8.19
N GLU A 93 9.09 8.75 7.05
CA GLU A 93 8.32 9.16 5.87
C GLU A 93 6.81 9.22 6.17
N ALA A 94 6.27 8.21 6.87
CA ALA A 94 4.86 8.21 7.27
C ALA A 94 4.54 9.40 8.21
N GLN A 95 5.46 9.77 9.11
CA GLN A 95 5.30 10.96 9.94
C GLN A 95 5.34 12.25 9.11
N GLU A 96 6.27 12.37 8.16
CA GLU A 96 6.44 13.53 7.29
C GLU A 96 5.22 13.73 6.38
N GLU A 97 4.69 12.66 5.77
CA GLU A 97 3.56 12.71 4.86
C GLU A 97 2.21 12.87 5.55
N THR A 98 2.02 12.23 6.72
CA THR A 98 0.70 12.09 7.35
C THR A 98 0.55 12.71 8.74
N GLY A 99 1.64 13.16 9.36
CA GLY A 99 1.64 13.61 10.76
C GLY A 99 1.46 12.46 11.78
N LEU A 100 1.54 11.20 11.33
CA LEU A 100 1.50 10.03 12.19
C LEU A 100 2.51 10.15 13.34
N ARG A 101 2.12 9.70 14.54
CA ARG A 101 3.07 9.57 15.67
C ARG A 101 3.71 8.17 15.66
N PRO A 102 5.01 8.04 15.36
CA PRO A 102 5.69 6.75 15.28
C PRO A 102 5.65 5.93 16.58
N ALA A 103 5.57 6.60 17.74
CA ALA A 103 5.51 5.92 19.03
C ALA A 103 4.28 5.01 19.20
N GLY A 104 3.18 5.30 18.47
CA GLY A 104 1.96 4.48 18.46
C GLY A 104 1.98 3.34 17.44
N VAL A 105 3.09 3.15 16.71
CA VAL A 105 3.22 2.13 15.66
C VAL A 105 4.12 1.00 16.11
N VAL A 106 3.66 -0.23 15.96
CA VAL A 106 4.42 -1.44 16.25
C VAL A 106 4.79 -2.13 14.95
N PRO A 107 6.05 -2.06 14.50
CA PRO A 107 6.52 -2.83 13.34
C PRO A 107 6.46 -4.33 13.64
N LEU A 108 5.79 -5.09 12.77
CA LEU A 108 5.54 -6.52 12.95
C LEU A 108 6.43 -7.40 12.07
N ALA A 109 6.63 -6.99 10.82
CA ALA A 109 7.47 -7.73 9.89
C ALA A 109 8.10 -6.85 8.83
N LEU A 110 9.27 -7.27 8.37
CA LEU A 110 9.92 -6.73 7.17
C LEU A 110 9.74 -7.75 6.05
N LEU A 111 9.08 -7.36 4.98
CA LEU A 111 8.89 -8.20 3.81
C LEU A 111 10.14 -8.18 2.92
N PRO A 112 10.30 -9.17 2.02
CA PRO A 112 11.40 -9.16 1.07
C PRO A 112 11.40 -7.91 0.19
N ASP A 113 12.58 -7.40 -0.09
CA ASP A 113 12.76 -6.28 -1.01
C ASP A 113 12.16 -6.58 -2.39
N MET A 114 11.48 -5.60 -2.97
CA MET A 114 10.83 -5.69 -4.28
C MET A 114 11.40 -4.63 -5.22
N PHE A 115 11.90 -5.05 -6.38
CA PHE A 115 12.36 -4.10 -7.40
C PHE A 115 11.20 -3.60 -8.23
N ILE A 116 11.09 -2.29 -8.39
CA ILE A 116 10.05 -1.63 -9.19
C ILE A 116 10.69 -1.01 -10.43
N PRO A 117 10.66 -1.70 -11.59
CA PRO A 117 11.38 -1.28 -12.80
C PRO A 117 11.10 0.17 -13.23
N PRO A 118 9.85 0.68 -13.27
CA PRO A 118 9.57 2.03 -13.71
C PRO A 118 10.25 3.12 -12.87
N SER A 119 10.40 2.89 -11.57
CA SER A 119 11.03 3.85 -10.66
C SER A 119 12.53 3.57 -10.45
N GLY A 120 12.97 2.34 -10.70
CA GLY A 120 14.33 1.87 -10.42
C GLY A 120 14.64 1.74 -8.93
N PHE A 121 13.62 1.74 -8.06
CA PHE A 121 13.78 1.53 -6.62
C PHE A 121 13.69 0.06 -6.24
N LEU A 122 14.50 -0.30 -5.26
CA LEU A 122 14.33 -1.49 -4.45
C LEU A 122 13.56 -1.10 -3.20
N VAL A 123 12.31 -1.54 -3.09
CA VAL A 123 11.37 -1.17 -2.02
C VAL A 123 11.33 -2.23 -0.95
N SER A 124 11.50 -1.84 0.29
CA SER A 124 11.37 -2.69 1.49
C SER A 124 10.00 -2.42 2.14
N PRO A 125 9.00 -3.30 2.00
CA PRO A 125 7.71 -3.13 2.65
C PRO A 125 7.81 -3.51 4.14
N VAL A 126 7.32 -2.62 5.02
CA VAL A 126 7.26 -2.79 6.47
C VAL A 126 5.81 -2.99 6.88
N LEU A 127 5.46 -4.17 7.37
CA LEU A 127 4.16 -4.45 7.97
C LEU A 127 4.15 -3.96 9.41
N ALA A 128 3.13 -3.19 9.79
CA ALA A 128 3.01 -2.63 11.12
C ALA A 128 1.56 -2.59 11.63
N HIS A 129 1.41 -2.65 12.95
CA HIS A 129 0.16 -2.42 13.67
C HIS A 129 0.11 -1.00 14.23
N TRP A 130 -1.00 -0.33 14.05
CA TRP A 130 -1.29 0.97 14.67
C TRP A 130 -1.90 0.79 16.04
N ALA A 131 -1.06 0.48 17.02
CA ALA A 131 -1.49 0.12 18.38
C ALA A 131 -2.10 1.30 19.14
N GLU A 132 -1.55 2.52 18.93
CA GLU A 132 -2.06 3.77 19.50
C GLU A 132 -2.33 4.76 18.37
N PRO A 133 -3.56 4.77 17.80
CA PRO A 133 -3.90 5.68 16.72
C PRO A 133 -3.70 7.14 17.09
N SER A 134 -3.19 7.93 16.16
CA SER A 134 -3.05 9.37 16.27
C SER A 134 -3.80 10.06 15.13
N PRO A 135 -4.21 11.33 15.28
CA PRO A 135 -4.75 12.11 14.18
C PRO A 135 -3.75 12.14 13.00
N VAL A 136 -4.25 11.90 11.78
CA VAL A 136 -3.48 11.96 10.55
C VAL A 136 -4.14 12.90 9.56
N ARG A 137 -3.30 13.58 8.77
CA ARG A 137 -3.71 14.51 7.71
C ARG A 137 -2.55 14.72 6.76
N ALA A 138 -2.78 15.20 5.56
CA ALA A 138 -1.71 15.65 4.69
C ALA A 138 -0.92 16.78 5.40
N VAL A 139 0.39 16.58 5.56
CA VAL A 139 1.28 17.56 6.22
C VAL A 139 1.68 18.63 5.21
N ASP A 140 2.13 18.21 4.04
CA ASP A 140 2.40 19.10 2.90
C ASP A 140 1.46 18.76 1.73
N PRO A 141 0.46 19.62 1.45
CA PRO A 141 -0.45 19.42 0.32
C PRO A 141 0.23 19.45 -1.06
N ALA A 142 1.47 19.96 -1.16
CA ALA A 142 2.22 19.92 -2.40
C ALA A 142 2.79 18.53 -2.72
N GLU A 143 2.89 17.65 -1.71
CA GLU A 143 3.37 16.27 -1.85
C GLU A 143 2.24 15.26 -1.66
N THR A 144 1.40 15.44 -0.65
CA THR A 144 0.30 14.55 -0.26
C THR A 144 -1.02 15.30 -0.37
N ALA A 145 -1.89 14.91 -1.30
CA ALA A 145 -3.21 15.52 -1.48
C ALA A 145 -4.20 15.08 -0.40
N ALA A 146 -4.17 13.81 -0.02
CA ALA A 146 -5.05 13.24 0.99
C ALA A 146 -4.39 12.09 1.77
N VAL A 147 -4.85 11.87 2.98
CA VAL A 147 -4.55 10.70 3.80
C VAL A 147 -5.82 9.89 3.95
N LEU A 148 -5.77 8.62 3.60
CA LEU A 148 -6.91 7.72 3.53
C LEU A 148 -6.77 6.61 4.57
N ARG A 149 -7.83 6.33 5.29
CA ARG A 149 -7.98 5.14 6.14
C ARG A 149 -9.01 4.25 5.45
N VAL A 150 -8.54 3.21 4.79
CA VAL A 150 -9.38 2.36 3.94
C VAL A 150 -9.70 1.08 4.71
N PRO A 151 -11.00 0.79 4.97
CA PRO A 151 -11.40 -0.47 5.60
C PRO A 151 -10.93 -1.67 4.76
N VAL A 152 -10.42 -2.69 5.43
CA VAL A 152 -10.04 -3.96 4.76
C VAL A 152 -11.28 -4.61 4.12
N ALA A 153 -12.46 -4.44 4.73
CA ALA A 153 -13.71 -4.92 4.17
C ALA A 153 -14.01 -4.33 2.78
N ASP A 154 -13.73 -3.02 2.58
CA ASP A 154 -13.93 -2.37 1.30
C ASP A 154 -12.94 -2.86 0.24
N LEU A 155 -11.69 -3.17 0.65
CA LEU A 155 -10.70 -3.77 -0.24
C LEU A 155 -11.03 -5.24 -0.59
N ALA A 156 -11.71 -5.95 0.32
CA ALA A 156 -12.12 -7.33 0.09
C ALA A 156 -13.43 -7.44 -0.71
N ASP A 157 -14.22 -6.36 -0.78
CA ASP A 157 -15.49 -6.33 -1.49
C ASP A 157 -15.26 -6.60 -2.99
N PRO A 158 -15.93 -7.64 -3.57
CA PRO A 158 -15.83 -7.98 -4.99
C PRO A 158 -16.21 -6.83 -5.93
N ASP A 159 -17.15 -5.97 -5.54
CA ASP A 159 -17.61 -4.86 -6.36
C ASP A 159 -16.56 -3.76 -6.50
N ASN A 160 -15.67 -3.65 -5.53
CA ASN A 160 -14.56 -2.70 -5.51
C ASN A 160 -13.30 -3.23 -6.22
N ARG A 161 -13.25 -4.53 -6.56
CA ARG A 161 -12.08 -5.17 -7.18
C ARG A 161 -12.18 -5.21 -8.70
N ILE A 162 -11.08 -4.87 -9.36
CA ILE A 162 -10.95 -4.91 -10.82
C ILE A 162 -9.54 -5.38 -11.20
N MET A 163 -9.38 -5.79 -12.45
CA MET A 163 -8.08 -5.84 -13.10
C MET A 163 -7.87 -4.57 -13.90
N THR A 164 -6.73 -3.90 -13.75
CA THR A 164 -6.38 -2.75 -14.60
C THR A 164 -5.40 -3.15 -15.69
N ARG A 165 -5.62 -2.63 -16.92
CA ARG A 165 -4.68 -2.75 -18.03
C ARG A 165 -3.92 -1.45 -18.18
N HIS A 166 -2.61 -1.52 -17.94
CA HIS A 166 -1.69 -0.42 -18.19
C HIS A 166 -1.44 -0.25 -19.71
N PRO A 167 -1.14 0.94 -20.24
CA PRO A 167 -0.81 1.16 -21.66
C PRO A 167 0.32 0.29 -22.21
N SER A 168 1.22 -0.22 -21.35
CA SER A 168 2.24 -1.22 -21.72
C SER A 168 1.68 -2.63 -21.96
N GLY A 169 0.39 -2.85 -21.76
CA GLY A 169 -0.27 -4.16 -21.85
C GLY A 169 -0.24 -4.98 -20.55
N HIS A 170 0.49 -4.54 -19.52
CA HIS A 170 0.50 -5.21 -18.21
C HIS A 170 -0.88 -5.14 -17.55
N ILE A 171 -1.35 -6.28 -17.03
CA ILE A 171 -2.62 -6.39 -16.31
C ILE A 171 -2.32 -6.77 -14.86
N ALA A 172 -2.93 -6.05 -13.90
CA ALA A 172 -2.74 -6.26 -12.47
C ALA A 172 -4.01 -5.92 -11.68
N PRO A 173 -4.18 -6.51 -10.47
CA PRO A 173 -5.30 -6.18 -9.60
C PRO A 173 -5.25 -4.72 -9.15
N ALA A 174 -6.44 -4.14 -8.98
CA ALA A 174 -6.64 -2.78 -8.51
C ALA A 174 -7.97 -2.67 -7.75
N PHE A 175 -8.15 -1.56 -7.03
CA PHE A 175 -9.33 -1.31 -6.21
C PHE A 175 -9.90 0.06 -6.51
N LEU A 176 -11.23 0.12 -6.61
CA LEU A 176 -12.03 1.35 -6.68
C LEU A 176 -12.64 1.55 -5.28
N VAL A 177 -11.99 2.31 -4.42
CA VAL A 177 -12.39 2.47 -3.01
C VAL A 177 -12.23 3.92 -2.58
N ALA A 178 -13.09 4.41 -1.70
CA ALA A 178 -13.02 5.76 -1.14
C ALA A 178 -12.88 6.86 -2.22
N GLY A 179 -13.48 6.66 -3.40
CA GLY A 179 -13.40 7.61 -4.53
C GLY A 179 -12.04 7.69 -5.22
N VAL A 180 -11.12 6.77 -4.94
CA VAL A 180 -9.78 6.70 -5.54
C VAL A 180 -9.53 5.36 -6.21
N LEU A 181 -8.56 5.33 -7.12
CA LEU A 181 -8.05 4.11 -7.73
C LEU A 181 -6.73 3.70 -7.07
N VAL A 182 -6.74 2.54 -6.39
CA VAL A 182 -5.52 1.91 -5.86
C VAL A 182 -5.03 0.86 -6.85
N TRP A 183 -3.88 1.07 -7.48
CA TRP A 183 -3.37 0.24 -8.57
C TRP A 183 -1.85 0.09 -8.55
N GLY A 184 -1.27 -0.57 -9.54
CA GLY A 184 0.17 -0.74 -9.68
C GLY A 184 0.78 -1.51 -8.52
N PHE A 185 1.92 -1.07 -8.02
CA PHE A 185 2.62 -1.72 -6.92
C PHE A 185 1.76 -1.82 -5.65
N THR A 186 1.09 -0.73 -5.28
CA THR A 186 0.22 -0.69 -4.09
C THR A 186 -0.96 -1.65 -4.22
N GLY A 187 -1.65 -1.63 -5.37
CA GLY A 187 -2.78 -2.53 -5.62
C GLY A 187 -2.37 -3.99 -5.63
N ALA A 188 -1.27 -4.33 -6.30
CA ALA A 188 -0.76 -5.69 -6.35
C ALA A 188 -0.34 -6.21 -4.96
N LEU A 189 0.33 -5.36 -4.17
CA LEU A 189 0.77 -5.72 -2.82
C LEU A 189 -0.44 -5.91 -1.89
N LEU A 190 -1.43 -5.01 -1.92
CA LEU A 190 -2.68 -5.17 -1.14
C LEU A 190 -3.43 -6.44 -1.53
N SER A 191 -3.59 -6.73 -2.82
CA SER A 191 -4.24 -7.98 -3.25
C SER A 191 -3.51 -9.20 -2.70
N GLY A 192 -2.18 -9.24 -2.80
CA GLY A 192 -1.38 -10.34 -2.25
C GLY A 192 -1.47 -10.46 -0.72
N LEU A 193 -1.61 -9.35 0.00
CA LEU A 193 -1.82 -9.36 1.46
C LEU A 193 -3.20 -9.89 1.84
N LEU A 194 -4.26 -9.47 1.12
CA LEU A 194 -5.62 -9.98 1.33
C LEU A 194 -5.70 -11.49 1.13
N ASP A 195 -5.07 -12.00 0.05
CA ASP A 195 -5.05 -13.43 -0.25
C ASP A 195 -4.36 -14.23 0.87
N ARG A 196 -3.23 -13.75 1.37
CA ARG A 196 -2.46 -14.42 2.42
C ARG A 196 -3.10 -14.38 3.79
N ALA A 197 -3.82 -13.29 4.07
CA ALA A 197 -4.59 -13.17 5.31
C ALA A 197 -5.87 -14.02 5.30
N GLY A 198 -6.25 -14.60 4.14
CA GLY A 198 -7.54 -15.25 3.97
C GLY A 198 -8.71 -14.26 4.01
N TRP A 199 -8.46 -12.99 3.71
CA TRP A 199 -9.49 -11.93 3.69
C TRP A 199 -10.11 -11.75 2.32
N THR A 200 -9.54 -12.37 1.27
CA THR A 200 -10.09 -12.29 -0.09
C THR A 200 -11.45 -12.99 -0.17
N VAL A 201 -12.44 -12.26 -0.63
CA VAL A 201 -13.74 -12.81 -1.07
C VAL A 201 -13.62 -13.10 -2.58
N PRO A 202 -14.19 -14.22 -3.10
CA PRO A 202 -14.16 -14.49 -4.54
C PRO A 202 -14.74 -13.31 -5.36
N TRP A 203 -14.01 -12.89 -6.39
CA TRP A 203 -14.35 -11.74 -7.22
C TRP A 203 -14.10 -12.03 -8.70
N ASP A 204 -14.65 -11.21 -9.59
CA ASP A 204 -14.54 -11.40 -11.02
C ASP A 204 -13.23 -10.82 -11.59
N GLU A 205 -12.21 -11.66 -11.70
CA GLU A 205 -10.90 -11.31 -12.29
C GLU A 205 -10.98 -11.04 -13.81
N THR A 206 -12.11 -11.34 -14.46
CA THR A 206 -12.33 -11.01 -15.87
C THR A 206 -12.78 -9.57 -16.08
N ARG A 207 -13.16 -8.87 -15.01
CA ARG A 207 -13.49 -7.44 -15.02
C ARG A 207 -12.23 -6.59 -15.24
N VAL A 208 -11.79 -6.51 -16.49
CA VAL A 208 -10.61 -5.76 -16.90
C VAL A 208 -11.00 -4.38 -17.38
N MET A 209 -10.41 -3.34 -16.80
CA MET A 209 -10.60 -1.94 -17.23
C MET A 209 -9.26 -1.35 -17.68
N ASP A 210 -9.27 -0.58 -18.75
CA ASP A 210 -8.10 0.23 -19.11
C ASP A 210 -7.84 1.28 -18.03
N LEU A 211 -6.58 1.54 -17.72
CA LEU A 211 -6.18 2.41 -16.61
C LEU A 211 -6.88 3.78 -16.63
N GLY A 212 -7.02 4.40 -17.80
CA GLY A 212 -7.72 5.68 -17.95
C GLY A 212 -9.21 5.60 -17.59
N ALA A 213 -9.88 4.52 -17.98
CA ALA A 213 -11.29 4.29 -17.66
C ALA A 213 -11.48 4.02 -16.16
N ALA A 214 -10.57 3.26 -15.53
CA ALA A 214 -10.61 3.01 -14.10
C ALA A 214 -10.40 4.31 -13.29
N TRP A 215 -9.51 5.20 -13.72
CA TRP A 215 -9.34 6.53 -13.12
C TRP A 215 -10.59 7.41 -13.23
N ALA A 216 -11.27 7.37 -14.38
CA ALA A 216 -12.51 8.11 -14.55
C ALA A 216 -13.65 7.56 -13.67
N ALA A 217 -13.75 6.23 -13.54
CA ALA A 217 -14.73 5.57 -12.68
C ALA A 217 -14.54 5.95 -11.20
N ALA A 218 -13.32 5.91 -10.68
CA ALA A 218 -13.01 6.29 -9.30
C ALA A 218 -13.46 7.72 -8.97
N ARG A 219 -13.24 8.68 -9.88
CA ARG A 219 -13.65 10.08 -9.68
C ARG A 219 -15.16 10.32 -9.78
N SER A 220 -15.87 9.45 -10.50
CA SER A 220 -17.33 9.58 -10.66
C SER A 220 -18.08 9.19 -9.39
N ASP A 221 -17.48 8.34 -8.55
CA ASP A 221 -18.06 7.85 -7.30
C ASP A 221 -18.04 8.92 -6.20
N THR A 222 -16.97 9.74 -6.15
CA THR A 222 -16.90 10.89 -5.26
C THR A 222 -17.98 11.94 -5.48
N GLY A 223 -18.51 12.04 -6.70
CA GLY A 223 -19.64 12.91 -7.04
C GLY A 223 -21.00 12.43 -6.52
N ARG A 224 -21.15 11.15 -6.23
CA ARG A 224 -22.42 10.56 -5.73
C ARG A 224 -22.58 10.74 -4.22
N GLU A 225 -21.52 10.60 -3.44
CA GLU A 225 -21.57 10.82 -1.98
C GLU A 225 -21.78 12.29 -1.63
N ALA A 226 -21.20 13.23 -2.40
CA ALA A 226 -21.40 14.67 -2.17
C ALA A 226 -22.80 15.19 -2.56
N ALA A 227 -23.55 14.47 -3.37
CA ALA A 227 -24.90 14.85 -3.81
C ALA A 227 -26.03 14.22 -2.97
N GLY A 228 -25.69 13.36 -2.02
CA GLY A 228 -26.62 12.62 -1.14
C GLY A 228 -26.62 13.07 0.33
N SER A 229 -25.97 14.19 0.68
CA SER A 229 -25.91 14.73 2.05
C SER A 229 -26.74 15.99 2.18
#